data_a904acf3e1c8a9e3d21326cdbba9279d
#
_entry.id   a904acf3e1c8a9e3d21326cdbba9279d
#
_cell.length_a   1.000
_cell.length_b   1.000
_cell.length_c   1.000
_cell.angle_alpha   90.00
_cell.angle_beta   90.00
_cell.angle_gamma   90.00
#
_symmetry.space_group_name_H-M   'P 1'
#
loop_
_entity.id
_entity.type
_entity.pdbx_description
1 polymer ?
#
loop_
_entity_poly.entity_id
_entity_poly.type
_entity_poly.pdbx_seq_one_letter_code
_entity_poly.pdbx_strand_id
1 'polypeptide(L)'
;MAGRVSPGDKLPFFRYDTPYSAQNRFRDLLAAQAPLVLVFMNNFGHPVTRTFAERYARTYRRLYSGGFALVVRSRADKLARSIGPGTLPYPLLCDADGVLYDLLDIPQRSGGLTAYSLEAWQILREAKKNGYRPPKDARLDLPLTLILDVDGTVLFSHYGGSLTDVPEDCAAMQALLEELDLARPQAVDEPDDDSDVTIYAPADEAPSIPGLDSRDDRDDVLVKTVVLRLFEDIRKD
;
A
#
# COMPACT_ATOMS: atom_id res chain seq x y z
N MET A 1 -21.99 7.92 -12.65
CA MET A 1 -22.87 6.98 -11.97
C MET A 1 -22.22 6.67 -10.64
N ALA A 2 -22.92 6.90 -9.52
CA ALA A 2 -22.48 6.40 -8.22
C ALA A 2 -23.04 4.99 -8.08
N GLY A 3 -22.24 4.00 -7.70
CA GLY A 3 -22.67 2.64 -7.52
C GLY A 3 -21.50 1.67 -7.42
N ARG A 4 -21.79 0.45 -7.01
CA ARG A 4 -20.79 -0.61 -6.97
C ARG A 4 -20.29 -0.94 -8.36
N VAL A 5 -18.99 -1.09 -8.48
CA VAL A 5 -18.32 -1.45 -9.73
C VAL A 5 -18.05 -2.94 -9.80
N SER A 6 -18.13 -3.46 -11.01
CA SER A 6 -17.89 -4.87 -11.35
C SER A 6 -16.82 -4.98 -12.45
N PRO A 7 -16.20 -6.13 -12.66
CA PRO A 7 -15.31 -6.34 -13.79
C PRO A 7 -15.94 -5.93 -15.12
N GLY A 8 -15.20 -5.16 -15.92
CA GLY A 8 -15.65 -4.54 -17.17
C GLY A 8 -16.14 -3.10 -17.04
N ASP A 9 -16.49 -2.63 -15.85
CA ASP A 9 -16.81 -1.22 -15.62
C ASP A 9 -15.57 -0.34 -15.74
N LYS A 10 -15.75 0.97 -15.98
CA LYS A 10 -14.66 1.92 -16.02
C LYS A 10 -14.71 2.89 -14.85
N LEU A 11 -13.61 2.96 -14.13
CA LEU A 11 -13.39 3.98 -13.12
C LEU A 11 -13.04 5.31 -13.81
N PRO A 12 -13.74 6.42 -13.50
CA PRO A 12 -13.40 7.71 -14.08
C PRO A 12 -12.02 8.16 -13.65
N PHE A 13 -11.31 8.89 -14.52
CA PHE A 13 -10.06 9.53 -14.14
C PHE A 13 -10.35 10.72 -13.21
N PHE A 14 -9.66 10.76 -12.10
CA PHE A 14 -9.78 11.80 -11.07
C PHE A 14 -8.42 12.36 -10.69
N ARG A 15 -8.43 13.40 -9.87
CA ARG A 15 -7.24 13.91 -9.19
C ARG A 15 -7.27 13.50 -7.74
N TYR A 16 -6.10 13.22 -7.19
CA TYR A 16 -5.96 12.81 -5.79
C TYR A 16 -4.79 13.53 -5.13
N ASP A 17 -4.85 13.60 -3.81
CA ASP A 17 -3.77 14.10 -2.98
C ASP A 17 -3.08 12.93 -2.28
N THR A 18 -1.79 13.08 -2.08
CA THR A 18 -0.99 12.26 -1.16
C THR A 18 -0.52 13.14 0.01
N PRO A 19 0.08 12.61 1.06
CA PRO A 19 0.63 13.44 2.13
C PRO A 19 1.62 14.51 1.65
N TYR A 20 2.29 14.30 0.52
CA TYR A 20 3.38 15.16 0.05
C TYR A 20 3.16 15.79 -1.33
N SER A 21 2.10 15.45 -2.00
CA SER A 21 1.81 15.93 -3.35
C SER A 21 0.31 16.09 -3.53
N ALA A 22 -0.11 17.23 -4.06
CA ALA A 22 -1.51 17.52 -4.33
C ALA A 22 -1.83 17.44 -5.81
N GLN A 23 -3.11 17.19 -6.12
CA GLN A 23 -3.67 17.22 -7.49
C GLN A 23 -2.97 16.26 -8.47
N ASN A 24 -2.47 15.13 -7.98
CA ASN A 24 -1.91 14.08 -8.83
C ASN A 24 -2.99 13.53 -9.77
N ARG A 25 -2.59 13.11 -10.95
CA ARG A 25 -3.52 12.53 -11.92
C ARG A 25 -3.56 11.02 -11.76
N PHE A 26 -4.74 10.47 -11.55
CA PHE A 26 -4.92 9.02 -11.41
C PHE A 26 -4.53 8.27 -12.70
N ARG A 27 -4.73 8.89 -13.87
CA ARG A 27 -4.29 8.34 -15.15
C ARG A 27 -2.77 8.09 -15.20
N ASP A 28 -1.98 9.00 -14.63
CA ASP A 28 -0.52 8.86 -14.64
C ASP A 28 -0.09 7.71 -13.73
N LEU A 29 -0.79 7.52 -12.61
CA LEU A 29 -0.57 6.37 -11.72
C LEU A 29 -0.87 5.04 -12.41
N LEU A 30 -2.00 4.95 -13.12
CA LEU A 30 -2.36 3.75 -13.88
C LEU A 30 -1.35 3.48 -15.00
N ALA A 31 -0.94 4.52 -15.75
CA ALA A 31 0.04 4.37 -16.82
C ALA A 31 1.40 3.83 -16.31
N ALA A 32 1.78 4.20 -15.08
CA ALA A 32 3.03 3.75 -14.47
C ALA A 32 2.95 2.37 -13.83
N GLN A 33 1.78 1.97 -13.31
CA GLN A 33 1.68 0.85 -12.38
C GLN A 33 0.62 -0.22 -12.73
N ALA A 34 -0.10 -0.08 -13.86
CA ALA A 34 -1.11 -1.10 -14.21
C ALA A 34 -0.45 -2.47 -14.55
N PRO A 35 -1.11 -3.59 -14.20
CA PRO A 35 -2.34 -3.67 -13.42
C PRO A 35 -2.15 -3.12 -12.00
N LEU A 36 -3.05 -2.23 -11.57
CA LEU A 36 -2.96 -1.54 -10.28
C LEU A 36 -3.93 -2.18 -9.27
N VAL A 37 -3.39 -2.74 -8.19
CA VAL A 37 -4.18 -3.14 -7.02
C VAL A 37 -4.46 -1.89 -6.19
N LEU A 38 -5.72 -1.51 -6.09
CA LEU A 38 -6.18 -0.34 -5.33
C LEU A 38 -7.02 -0.81 -4.15
N VAL A 39 -6.53 -0.61 -2.93
CA VAL A 39 -7.22 -1.03 -1.71
C VAL A 39 -7.74 0.21 -0.99
N PHE A 40 -9.04 0.23 -0.75
CA PHE A 40 -9.71 1.24 0.08
C PHE A 40 -9.83 0.70 1.50
N MET A 41 -9.42 1.49 2.46
CA MET A 41 -9.55 1.18 3.88
C MET A 41 -10.14 2.37 4.64
N ASN A 42 -10.44 2.18 5.89
CA ASN A 42 -10.92 3.23 6.76
C ASN A 42 -9.87 4.38 6.91
N ASN A 43 -10.15 5.40 7.71
CA ASN A 43 -9.17 6.45 7.98
C ASN A 43 -7.85 5.86 8.53
N PHE A 44 -6.74 6.51 8.24
CA PHE A 44 -5.39 6.04 8.61
C PHE A 44 -5.17 6.00 10.13
N GLY A 45 -5.93 6.76 10.91
CA GLY A 45 -5.91 6.70 12.37
C GLY A 45 -6.49 5.41 12.95
N HIS A 46 -7.23 4.64 12.17
CA HIS A 46 -7.82 3.38 12.63
C HIS A 46 -6.75 2.28 12.74
N PRO A 47 -6.68 1.54 13.88
CA PRO A 47 -5.63 0.54 14.10
C PRO A 47 -5.54 -0.54 13.02
N VAL A 48 -6.67 -1.03 12.52
CA VAL A 48 -6.68 -2.04 11.44
C VAL A 48 -6.02 -1.47 10.19
N THR A 49 -6.38 -0.27 9.76
CA THR A 49 -5.78 0.37 8.58
C THR A 49 -4.26 0.52 8.73
N ARG A 50 -3.79 0.95 9.91
CA ARG A 50 -2.34 1.07 10.17
C ARG A 50 -1.62 -0.27 10.13
N THR A 51 -2.20 -1.30 10.76
CA THR A 51 -1.62 -2.64 10.77
C THR A 51 -1.46 -3.18 9.34
N PHE A 52 -2.48 -3.01 8.50
CA PHE A 52 -2.40 -3.46 7.10
C PHE A 52 -1.45 -2.59 6.28
N ALA A 53 -1.46 -1.26 6.44
CA ALA A 53 -0.51 -0.38 5.76
C ALA A 53 0.95 -0.76 6.08
N GLU A 54 1.26 -1.07 7.33
CA GLU A 54 2.58 -1.55 7.75
C GLU A 54 2.90 -2.92 7.15
N ARG A 55 1.95 -3.85 7.14
CA ARG A 55 2.10 -5.19 6.56
C ARG A 55 2.39 -5.11 5.05
N TYR A 56 1.68 -4.26 4.33
CA TYR A 56 1.93 -3.98 2.91
C TYR A 56 3.31 -3.36 2.68
N ALA A 57 3.72 -2.41 3.52
CA ALA A 57 5.04 -1.80 3.39
C ALA A 57 6.17 -2.81 3.56
N ARG A 58 6.07 -3.70 4.57
CA ARG A 58 7.07 -4.75 4.81
C ARG A 58 7.16 -5.78 3.69
N THR A 59 6.05 -6.07 3.03
CA THR A 59 5.96 -7.13 2.02
C THR A 59 5.93 -6.59 0.59
N TYR A 60 6.12 -5.29 0.39
CA TYR A 60 5.92 -4.60 -0.89
C TYR A 60 6.73 -5.22 -2.03
N ARG A 61 7.96 -5.64 -1.77
CA ARG A 61 8.83 -6.29 -2.77
C ARG A 61 8.30 -7.64 -3.31
N ARG A 62 7.30 -8.21 -2.64
CA ARG A 62 6.65 -9.46 -3.09
C ARG A 62 5.60 -9.24 -4.16
N LEU A 63 5.24 -7.99 -4.44
CA LEU A 63 4.37 -7.61 -5.56
C LEU A 63 5.25 -7.12 -6.70
N TYR A 64 5.48 -7.98 -7.68
CA TYR A 64 6.38 -7.72 -8.81
C TYR A 64 5.67 -7.63 -10.16
N SER A 65 4.41 -8.08 -10.25
CA SER A 65 3.66 -8.12 -11.51
C SER A 65 2.71 -6.96 -11.73
N GLY A 66 2.57 -6.07 -10.76
CA GLY A 66 1.68 -4.93 -10.83
C GLY A 66 2.06 -3.84 -9.85
N GLY A 67 1.26 -2.77 -9.83
CA GLY A 67 1.37 -1.71 -8.83
C GLY A 67 0.41 -1.90 -7.68
N PHE A 68 0.64 -1.14 -6.61
CA PHE A 68 -0.24 -1.08 -5.45
C PHE A 68 -0.40 0.37 -4.97
N ALA A 69 -1.61 0.74 -4.61
CA ALA A 69 -1.89 1.98 -3.90
C ALA A 69 -2.96 1.77 -2.83
N LEU A 70 -2.80 2.48 -1.71
CA LEU A 70 -3.73 2.46 -0.60
C LEU A 70 -4.56 3.76 -0.60
N VAL A 71 -5.88 3.65 -0.52
CA VAL A 71 -6.79 4.80 -0.38
C VAL A 71 -7.33 4.83 1.04
N VAL A 72 -7.27 6.01 1.65
CA VAL A 72 -7.74 6.22 3.02
C VAL A 72 -8.59 7.48 3.13
N ARG A 73 -9.65 7.43 3.96
CA ARG A 73 -10.48 8.59 4.28
C ARG A 73 -9.77 9.48 5.32
N SER A 74 -8.68 10.11 4.91
CA SER A 74 -7.85 10.93 5.78
C SER A 74 -7.35 12.17 5.06
N ARG A 75 -7.13 13.24 5.81
CA ARG A 75 -6.60 14.50 5.27
C ARG A 75 -5.10 14.39 5.01
N ALA A 76 -4.66 14.81 3.84
CA ALA A 76 -3.28 14.79 3.40
C ALA A 76 -2.35 15.60 4.35
N ASP A 77 -2.79 16.80 4.76
CA ASP A 77 -2.03 17.68 5.66
C ASP A 77 -1.80 17.09 7.06
N LYS A 78 -2.76 16.31 7.56
CA LYS A 78 -2.59 15.60 8.84
C LYS A 78 -1.62 14.42 8.70
N LEU A 79 -1.72 13.68 7.61
CA LEU A 79 -0.83 12.54 7.37
C LEU A 79 0.61 12.99 7.11
N ALA A 80 0.83 14.11 6.42
CA ALA A 80 2.15 14.67 6.20
C ALA A 80 2.93 15.00 7.50
N ARG A 81 2.23 15.23 8.61
CA ARG A 81 2.84 15.45 9.92
C ARG A 81 3.22 14.15 10.64
N SER A 82 2.56 13.06 10.30
CA SER A 82 2.67 11.78 11.01
C SER A 82 3.48 10.73 10.24
N ILE A 83 3.52 10.84 8.92
CA ILE A 83 4.21 9.91 8.03
C ILE A 83 5.32 10.71 7.34
N GLY A 84 6.57 10.31 7.46
CA GLY A 84 7.69 10.93 6.77
C GLY A 84 7.69 10.65 5.25
N PRO A 85 8.28 11.53 4.41
CA PRO A 85 8.48 11.23 3.00
C PRO A 85 9.24 9.91 2.82
N GLY A 86 8.78 9.05 1.90
CA GLY A 86 9.43 7.76 1.63
C GLY A 86 9.20 6.66 2.67
N THR A 87 8.39 6.92 3.71
CA THR A 87 8.05 5.91 4.73
C THR A 87 7.27 4.74 4.14
N LEU A 88 6.35 5.03 3.23
CA LEU A 88 5.59 4.00 2.51
C LEU A 88 6.20 3.82 1.11
N PRO A 89 6.49 2.59 0.68
CA PRO A 89 7.06 2.31 -0.63
C PRO A 89 6.04 2.38 -1.77
N TYR A 90 4.79 2.70 -1.45
CA TYR A 90 3.66 2.78 -2.38
C TYR A 90 2.89 4.09 -2.17
N PRO A 91 2.10 4.55 -3.15
CA PRO A 91 1.25 5.72 -3.03
C PRO A 91 0.15 5.55 -1.97
N LEU A 92 -0.01 6.58 -1.11
CA LEU A 92 -1.12 6.71 -0.18
C LEU A 92 -2.05 7.82 -0.67
N LEU A 93 -3.23 7.45 -1.17
CA LEU A 93 -4.22 8.36 -1.69
C LEU A 93 -5.14 8.85 -0.55
N CYS A 94 -5.26 10.16 -0.42
CA CYS A 94 -6.05 10.80 0.63
C CYS A 94 -7.39 11.26 0.08
N ASP A 95 -8.47 10.63 0.49
CA ASP A 95 -9.86 11.00 0.15
C ASP A 95 -10.59 11.45 1.42
N ALA A 96 -10.22 12.63 1.93
CA ALA A 96 -10.72 13.15 3.20
C ALA A 96 -12.23 13.32 3.23
N ASP A 97 -12.80 13.76 2.12
CA ASP A 97 -14.23 14.04 1.98
C ASP A 97 -15.03 12.79 1.61
N GLY A 98 -14.35 11.69 1.26
CA GLY A 98 -14.95 10.40 0.92
C GLY A 98 -15.63 10.39 -0.44
N VAL A 99 -15.20 11.25 -1.36
CA VAL A 99 -15.78 11.36 -2.71
C VAL A 99 -15.70 10.05 -3.47
N LEU A 100 -14.55 9.36 -3.39
CA LEU A 100 -14.36 8.06 -4.03
C LEU A 100 -15.15 6.96 -3.32
N TYR A 101 -15.25 7.03 -1.98
CA TYR A 101 -16.04 6.08 -1.21
C TYR A 101 -17.53 6.17 -1.57
N ASP A 102 -18.05 7.38 -1.72
CA ASP A 102 -19.45 7.61 -2.09
C ASP A 102 -19.69 7.25 -3.57
N LEU A 103 -18.72 7.55 -4.46
CA LEU A 103 -18.79 7.19 -5.88
C LEU A 103 -18.89 5.69 -6.11
N LEU A 104 -18.13 4.91 -5.31
CA LEU A 104 -18.02 3.46 -5.40
C LEU A 104 -19.02 2.72 -4.50
N ASP A 105 -19.93 3.43 -3.85
CA ASP A 105 -20.91 2.88 -2.90
C ASP A 105 -20.25 1.94 -1.88
N ILE A 106 -19.12 2.39 -1.30
CA ILE A 106 -18.41 1.61 -0.28
C ILE A 106 -19.28 1.54 0.98
N PRO A 107 -19.64 0.35 1.46
CA PRO A 107 -20.55 0.21 2.59
C PRO A 107 -19.96 0.80 3.86
N GLN A 108 -20.78 1.56 4.58
CA GLN A 108 -20.46 2.04 5.93
C GLN A 108 -21.23 1.25 6.98
N ARG A 109 -20.59 0.93 8.08
CA ARG A 109 -21.23 0.35 9.25
C ARG A 109 -21.02 1.22 10.48
N SER A 110 -22.09 1.47 11.21
CA SER A 110 -22.00 1.98 12.56
C SER A 110 -21.38 0.88 13.43
N GLY A 111 -20.29 1.22 14.15
CA GLY A 111 -19.45 0.27 14.88
C GLY A 111 -20.22 -0.73 15.73
N GLY A 112 -20.45 -1.90 15.17
CA GLY A 112 -21.09 -3.04 15.79
C GLY A 112 -20.29 -4.32 15.55
N LEU A 113 -20.60 -5.38 16.28
CA LEU A 113 -19.92 -6.69 16.20
C LEU A 113 -19.80 -7.25 14.78
N THR A 114 -20.66 -6.84 13.85
CA THR A 114 -20.71 -7.34 12.48
C THR A 114 -19.66 -6.78 11.53
N ALA A 115 -18.98 -5.69 11.90
CA ALA A 115 -17.89 -5.11 11.09
C ALA A 115 -16.52 -5.69 11.45
N TYR A 116 -16.41 -6.38 12.58
CA TYR A 116 -15.16 -6.87 13.12
C TYR A 116 -15.02 -8.38 12.92
N SER A 117 -14.00 -8.77 12.19
CA SER A 117 -13.49 -10.15 12.20
C SER A 117 -12.76 -10.44 13.53
N LEU A 118 -12.44 -11.70 13.77
CA LEU A 118 -11.61 -12.09 14.93
C LEU A 118 -10.27 -11.35 14.93
N GLU A 119 -9.63 -11.25 13.76
CA GLU A 119 -8.36 -10.52 13.59
C GLU A 119 -8.52 -9.03 13.91
N ALA A 120 -9.55 -8.37 13.36
CA ALA A 120 -9.83 -6.96 13.66
C ALA A 120 -10.03 -6.73 15.17
N TRP A 121 -10.69 -7.67 15.85
CA TRP A 121 -10.87 -7.65 17.29
C TRP A 121 -9.55 -7.75 18.06
N GLN A 122 -8.65 -8.62 17.62
CA GLN A 122 -7.32 -8.76 18.23
C GLN A 122 -6.50 -7.49 18.07
N ILE A 123 -6.47 -6.93 16.85
CA ILE A 123 -5.78 -5.65 16.56
C ILE A 123 -6.32 -4.53 17.45
N LEU A 124 -7.64 -4.38 17.53
CA LEU A 124 -8.28 -3.35 18.35
C LEU A 124 -8.06 -3.54 19.85
N ARG A 125 -8.04 -4.79 20.32
CA ARG A 125 -7.76 -5.10 21.72
C ARG A 125 -6.35 -4.67 22.09
N GLU A 126 -5.38 -4.95 21.22
CA GLU A 126 -3.99 -4.54 21.43
C GLU A 126 -3.84 -3.02 21.36
N ALA A 127 -4.46 -2.38 20.37
CA ALA A 127 -4.45 -0.92 20.25
C ALA A 127 -5.07 -0.23 21.47
N LYS A 128 -6.14 -0.79 22.05
CA LYS A 128 -6.76 -0.25 23.28
C LYS A 128 -5.82 -0.34 24.49
N LYS A 129 -5.04 -1.41 24.63
CA LYS A 129 -4.02 -1.51 25.68
C LYS A 129 -2.97 -0.40 25.53
N ASN A 130 -2.67 -0.03 24.28
CA ASN A 130 -1.73 1.02 23.92
C ASN A 130 -2.36 2.42 23.88
N GLY A 131 -3.55 2.61 24.45
CA GLY A 131 -4.20 3.91 24.62
C GLY A 131 -5.12 4.35 23.51
N TYR A 132 -5.35 3.52 22.46
CA TYR A 132 -6.32 3.85 21.42
C TYR A 132 -7.73 3.93 21.97
N ARG A 133 -8.43 5.04 21.66
CA ARG A 133 -9.84 5.23 22.01
C ARG A 133 -10.64 5.51 20.74
N PRO A 134 -11.56 4.60 20.34
CA PRO A 134 -12.40 4.86 19.19
C PRO A 134 -13.32 6.06 19.46
N PRO A 135 -13.58 6.93 18.46
CA PRO A 135 -14.62 7.94 18.55
C PRO A 135 -15.98 7.30 18.83
N LYS A 136 -16.85 7.97 19.61
CA LYS A 136 -18.13 7.42 20.06
C LYS A 136 -19.10 7.09 18.89
N ASP A 137 -19.04 7.90 17.82
CA ASP A 137 -19.94 7.78 16.66
C ASP A 137 -19.19 7.45 15.37
N ALA A 138 -18.10 6.69 15.48
CA ALA A 138 -17.30 6.34 14.32
C ALA A 138 -18.10 5.48 13.33
N ARG A 139 -18.37 6.03 12.17
CA ARG A 139 -18.76 5.22 11.01
C ARG A 139 -17.51 4.55 10.45
N LEU A 140 -17.61 3.28 10.19
CA LEU A 140 -16.53 2.47 9.66
C LEU A 140 -16.82 2.18 8.20
N ASP A 141 -15.96 2.67 7.33
CA ASP A 141 -15.98 2.27 5.93
C ASP A 141 -15.46 0.83 5.84
N LEU A 142 -16.24 -0.05 5.20
CA LEU A 142 -15.76 -1.39 4.88
C LEU A 142 -14.74 -1.30 3.74
N PRO A 143 -13.79 -2.22 3.65
CA PRO A 143 -12.77 -2.15 2.63
C PRO A 143 -13.32 -2.53 1.25
N LEU A 144 -12.63 -2.04 0.22
CA LEU A 144 -12.81 -2.43 -1.17
C LEU A 144 -11.44 -2.70 -1.79
N THR A 145 -11.31 -3.82 -2.48
CA THR A 145 -10.15 -4.15 -3.30
C THR A 145 -10.54 -4.10 -4.77
N LEU A 146 -9.84 -3.30 -5.56
CA LEU A 146 -9.97 -3.24 -7.01
C LEU A 146 -8.66 -3.63 -7.66
N ILE A 147 -8.73 -4.24 -8.85
CA ILE A 147 -7.61 -4.33 -9.79
C ILE A 147 -8.03 -3.59 -11.05
N LEU A 148 -7.18 -2.68 -11.50
CA LEU A 148 -7.47 -1.77 -12.61
C LEU A 148 -6.44 -1.92 -13.71
N ASP A 149 -6.92 -1.89 -14.96
CA ASP A 149 -6.06 -1.79 -16.12
C ASP A 149 -5.63 -0.34 -16.38
N VAL A 150 -4.72 -0.15 -17.32
CA VAL A 150 -4.13 1.15 -17.69
C VAL A 150 -5.17 2.19 -18.15
N ASP A 151 -6.27 1.74 -18.71
CA ASP A 151 -7.36 2.60 -19.19
C ASP A 151 -8.46 2.84 -18.13
N GLY A 152 -8.28 2.34 -16.90
CA GLY A 152 -9.22 2.45 -15.80
C GLY A 152 -10.30 1.38 -15.80
N THR A 153 -10.22 0.37 -16.68
CA THR A 153 -11.14 -0.77 -16.65
C THR A 153 -10.93 -1.58 -15.38
N VAL A 154 -12.01 -1.90 -14.70
CA VAL A 154 -12.02 -2.77 -13.51
C VAL A 154 -11.84 -4.21 -13.98
N LEU A 155 -10.72 -4.83 -13.60
CA LEU A 155 -10.42 -6.24 -13.88
C LEU A 155 -10.94 -7.15 -12.76
N PHE A 156 -10.95 -6.63 -11.54
CA PHE A 156 -11.42 -7.33 -10.34
C PHE A 156 -12.01 -6.33 -9.36
N SER A 157 -13.07 -6.74 -8.64
CA SER A 157 -13.64 -5.97 -7.54
C SER A 157 -14.12 -6.89 -6.41
N HIS A 158 -13.73 -6.57 -5.17
CA HIS A 158 -14.16 -7.26 -3.96
C HIS A 158 -14.54 -6.26 -2.88
N TYR A 159 -15.83 -6.18 -2.56
CA TYR A 159 -16.37 -5.39 -1.46
C TYR A 159 -16.33 -6.21 -0.17
N GLY A 160 -15.45 -5.85 0.73
CA GLY A 160 -15.20 -6.61 1.94
C GLY A 160 -16.41 -6.64 2.89
N GLY A 161 -16.63 -7.76 3.52
CA GLY A 161 -17.69 -7.97 4.53
C GLY A 161 -17.25 -7.56 5.94
N SER A 162 -15.95 -7.41 6.20
CA SER A 162 -15.37 -7.00 7.48
C SER A 162 -14.16 -6.07 7.25
N LEU A 163 -13.67 -5.42 8.32
CA LEU A 163 -12.56 -4.46 8.22
C LEU A 163 -11.21 -5.07 7.79
N THR A 164 -11.07 -6.38 7.88
CA THR A 164 -9.86 -7.13 7.49
C THR A 164 -10.05 -7.96 6.22
N ASP A 165 -11.20 -7.81 5.56
CA ASP A 165 -11.52 -8.54 4.33
C ASP A 165 -10.88 -7.86 3.11
N VAL A 166 -9.56 -7.93 3.07
CA VAL A 166 -8.64 -7.42 2.04
C VAL A 166 -7.51 -8.43 1.86
N PRO A 167 -6.73 -8.36 0.79
CA PRO A 167 -5.50 -9.15 0.69
C PRO A 167 -4.63 -8.97 1.94
N GLU A 168 -4.18 -10.08 2.52
CA GLU A 168 -3.46 -10.03 3.79
C GLU A 168 -2.16 -9.22 3.70
N ASP A 169 -1.42 -9.40 2.60
CA ASP A 169 -0.16 -8.72 2.31
C ASP A 169 0.07 -8.61 0.80
N CYS A 170 1.23 -8.08 0.39
CA CYS A 170 1.57 -7.97 -1.03
C CYS A 170 1.83 -9.32 -1.72
N ALA A 171 2.15 -10.37 -0.98
CA ALA A 171 2.25 -11.71 -1.56
C ALA A 171 0.86 -12.26 -1.91
N ALA A 172 -0.16 -11.99 -1.08
CA ALA A 172 -1.54 -12.32 -1.39
C ALA A 172 -2.06 -11.52 -2.60
N MET A 173 -1.65 -10.25 -2.76
CA MET A 173 -1.96 -9.46 -3.96
C MET A 173 -1.33 -10.06 -5.20
N GLN A 174 -0.06 -10.49 -5.12
CA GLN A 174 0.63 -11.14 -6.23
C GLN A 174 -0.06 -12.46 -6.63
N ALA A 175 -0.41 -13.29 -5.65
CA ALA A 175 -1.14 -14.52 -5.89
C ALA A 175 -2.51 -14.28 -6.55
N LEU A 176 -3.20 -13.20 -6.18
CA LEU A 176 -4.46 -12.80 -6.81
C LEU A 176 -4.25 -12.38 -8.27
N LEU A 177 -3.18 -11.63 -8.59
CA LEU A 177 -2.85 -11.28 -9.97
C LEU A 177 -2.54 -12.53 -10.81
N GLU A 178 -1.85 -13.50 -10.22
CA GLU A 178 -1.54 -14.78 -10.88
C GLU A 178 -2.80 -15.63 -11.12
N GLU A 179 -3.67 -15.73 -10.11
CA GLU A 179 -4.94 -16.47 -10.22
C GLU A 179 -5.85 -15.89 -11.32
N LEU A 180 -5.84 -14.58 -11.48
CA LEU A 180 -6.63 -13.89 -12.49
C LEU A 180 -5.92 -13.79 -13.87
N ASP A 181 -4.75 -14.41 -14.02
CA ASP A 181 -3.92 -14.33 -15.21
C ASP A 181 -3.54 -12.90 -15.63
N LEU A 182 -3.40 -12.04 -14.64
CA LEU A 182 -3.03 -10.63 -14.78
C LEU A 182 -1.55 -10.38 -14.45
N ALA A 183 -0.85 -11.40 -13.97
CA ALA A 183 0.56 -11.31 -13.61
C ALA A 183 1.41 -11.10 -14.86
N ARG A 184 2.31 -10.09 -14.81
CA ARG A 184 3.34 -9.95 -15.85
C ARG A 184 4.37 -11.05 -15.65
N PRO A 185 4.94 -11.59 -16.74
CA PRO A 185 6.09 -12.49 -16.62
C PRO A 185 7.19 -11.78 -15.82
N GLN A 186 7.75 -12.44 -14.82
CA GLN A 186 8.98 -11.96 -14.22
C GLN A 186 10.00 -11.85 -15.35
N ALA A 187 10.68 -10.71 -15.47
CA ALA A 187 11.92 -10.67 -16.20
C ALA A 187 12.83 -11.72 -15.52
N VAL A 188 13.01 -12.82 -16.16
CA VAL A 188 14.05 -13.76 -15.77
C VAL A 188 15.32 -12.95 -15.97
N ASP A 189 16.01 -12.59 -14.87
CA ASP A 189 17.39 -12.19 -14.97
C ASP A 189 18.07 -13.36 -15.68
N GLU A 190 18.28 -13.22 -17.00
CA GLU A 190 19.13 -14.15 -17.71
C GLU A 190 20.43 -14.17 -16.92
N PRO A 191 20.88 -15.33 -16.45
CA PRO A 191 22.19 -15.40 -15.85
C PRO A 191 23.15 -14.80 -16.87
N ASP A 192 23.85 -13.72 -16.47
CA ASP A 192 24.91 -13.15 -17.25
C ASP A 192 25.78 -14.31 -17.73
N ASP A 193 25.66 -14.65 -19.02
CA ASP A 193 26.51 -15.64 -19.69
C ASP A 193 27.89 -14.99 -19.93
N ASP A 194 28.55 -14.68 -18.81
CA ASP A 194 29.96 -14.27 -18.75
C ASP A 194 30.87 -15.50 -18.78
N SER A 195 30.55 -16.45 -19.66
CA SER A 195 31.54 -17.43 -20.05
C SER A 195 32.20 -17.01 -21.37
N ASP A 196 33.47 -16.63 -21.23
CA ASP A 196 34.46 -16.39 -22.25
C ASP A 196 34.64 -15.00 -22.84
N VAL A 197 35.27 -14.13 -22.07
CA VAL A 197 36.32 -13.27 -22.65
C VAL A 197 37.51 -13.20 -21.68
N THR A 198 38.43 -14.13 -21.86
CA THR A 198 39.76 -14.03 -21.25
C THR A 198 40.56 -12.94 -22.01
N ILE A 199 40.50 -11.72 -21.55
CA ILE A 199 41.46 -10.71 -21.99
C ILE A 199 42.54 -10.59 -20.91
N TYR A 200 43.72 -11.12 -21.19
CA TYR A 200 44.95 -10.83 -20.49
C TYR A 200 45.29 -9.36 -20.66
N ALA A 201 45.28 -8.60 -19.58
CA ALA A 201 45.96 -7.31 -19.50
C ALA A 201 46.88 -7.36 -18.28
N PRO A 202 48.13 -6.84 -18.44
CA PRO A 202 49.17 -6.96 -17.39
C PRO A 202 48.89 -6.02 -16.23
N ALA A 203 49.30 -6.48 -15.06
CA ALA A 203 49.28 -5.74 -13.80
C ALA A 203 50.02 -4.40 -13.91
N ASP A 204 49.35 -3.33 -13.51
CA ASP A 204 50.01 -2.15 -12.98
C ASP A 204 49.19 -1.51 -11.86
N GLU A 205 49.90 -1.14 -10.85
CA GLU A 205 49.48 -0.75 -9.51
C GLU A 205 48.48 0.41 -9.47
N ALA A 206 47.38 0.26 -8.74
CA ALA A 206 46.59 1.40 -8.26
C ALA A 206 46.45 1.34 -6.73
N PRO A 207 46.53 2.47 -6.04
CA PRO A 207 46.68 2.53 -4.58
C PRO A 207 45.40 2.21 -3.84
N SER A 208 45.54 1.43 -2.79
CA SER A 208 44.52 1.07 -1.83
C SER A 208 43.95 2.29 -1.09
N ILE A 209 42.65 2.51 -1.17
CA ILE A 209 41.94 3.42 -0.28
C ILE A 209 41.35 2.58 0.85
N PRO A 210 41.75 2.78 2.12
CA PRO A 210 41.15 2.04 3.22
C PRO A 210 39.79 2.66 3.60
N GLY A 211 38.74 1.88 3.65
CA GLY A 211 37.49 2.20 4.34
C GLY A 211 36.22 2.19 3.50
N LEU A 212 35.94 1.09 2.81
CA LEU A 212 34.56 0.88 2.30
C LEU A 212 34.22 -0.63 2.33
N ASP A 213 34.09 -1.15 3.52
CA ASP A 213 33.43 -2.46 3.72
C ASP A 213 32.16 -2.24 4.54
N SER A 214 31.13 -2.96 4.15
CA SER A 214 29.81 -3.12 4.76
C SER A 214 28.65 -2.28 4.16
N ARG A 215 28.14 -2.80 3.06
CA ARG A 215 26.86 -2.37 2.47
C ARG A 215 25.83 -3.48 2.54
N ASP A 216 25.46 -3.97 3.74
CA ASP A 216 24.32 -4.92 3.80
C ASP A 216 23.43 -4.80 5.03
N ASP A 217 23.81 -4.02 6.06
CA ASP A 217 22.99 -3.95 7.30
C ASP A 217 22.20 -2.64 7.50
N ARG A 218 22.27 -1.68 6.56
CA ARG A 218 21.62 -0.37 6.77
C ARG A 218 20.15 -0.31 6.38
N ASP A 219 19.71 -1.13 5.43
CA ASP A 219 18.33 -1.06 4.93
C ASP A 219 17.33 -1.64 5.94
N ASP A 220 17.70 -2.70 6.65
CA ASP A 220 16.84 -3.32 7.68
C ASP A 220 16.71 -2.48 8.95
N VAL A 221 17.75 -1.72 9.31
CA VAL A 221 17.75 -0.83 10.48
C VAL A 221 16.93 0.43 10.20
N LEU A 222 16.98 0.96 8.96
CA LEU A 222 16.21 2.15 8.56
C LEU A 222 14.71 1.87 8.57
N VAL A 223 14.27 0.74 8.05
CA VAL A 223 12.86 0.34 8.05
C VAL A 223 12.34 0.13 9.48
N LYS A 224 13.11 -0.54 10.35
CA LYS A 224 12.75 -0.72 11.76
C LYS A 224 12.68 0.60 12.54
N THR A 225 13.62 1.51 12.31
CA THR A 225 13.69 2.78 13.03
C THR A 225 12.58 3.74 12.59
N VAL A 226 12.23 3.75 11.31
CA VAL A 226 11.16 4.61 10.77
C VAL A 226 9.78 4.11 11.23
N VAL A 227 9.58 2.80 11.23
CA VAL A 227 8.31 2.20 11.71
C VAL A 227 8.11 2.45 13.21
N LEU A 228 9.15 2.35 14.03
CA LEU A 228 9.08 2.63 15.47
C LEU A 228 8.78 4.12 15.76
N ARG A 229 9.35 5.06 15.00
CA ARG A 229 9.06 6.50 15.14
C ARG A 229 7.63 6.86 14.75
N LEU A 230 7.05 6.21 13.75
CA LEU A 230 5.63 6.35 13.40
C LEU A 230 4.69 6.06 14.57
N PHE A 231 5.08 5.19 15.50
CA PHE A 231 4.29 4.84 16.67
C PHE A 231 4.55 5.73 17.89
N GLU A 232 5.72 6.37 17.97
CA GLU A 232 6.07 7.25 19.10
C GLU A 232 5.50 8.68 18.95
N ASP A 233 5.46 9.22 17.73
CA ASP A 233 4.95 10.58 17.49
C ASP A 233 3.42 10.68 17.57
N ILE A 234 2.70 9.58 17.34
CA ILE A 234 1.23 9.53 17.49
C ILE A 234 0.79 9.42 18.98
N ARG A 235 1.73 9.21 19.90
CA ARG A 235 1.43 9.16 21.36
C ARG A 235 1.30 10.52 22.01
N LYS A 236 1.65 11.62 21.32
CA LYS A 236 1.77 12.95 21.94
C LYS A 236 0.64 13.93 21.60
N ASP A 237 -0.33 13.52 20.78
CA ASP A 237 -1.56 14.24 20.47
C ASP A 237 -2.77 13.38 20.86
#